data_c290e8c89c9bb185c7f10cfb1c362ca8
#
_entry.id   c290e8c89c9bb185c7f10cfb1c362ca8
#
_cell.length_a   1.000
_cell.length_b   1.000
_cell.length_c   1.000
_cell.angle_alpha   90.00
_cell.angle_beta   90.00
_cell.angle_gamma   90.00
#
_symmetry.space_group_name_H-M   'P 1'
#
loop_
_entity.id
_entity.type
_entity.pdbx_description
1 polymer ?
#
loop_
_entity_poly.entity_id
_entity_poly.type
_entity_poly.pdbx_seq_one_letter_code
_entity_poly.pdbx_strand_id
1 'polypeptide(L)'
;ILGKKLDGELVMRYILYLSLMTLPVINLFFVLQYVKYNQAYMGNIYAILSPVIVAMIHFKLYRKQSNLLIKLTYIYNLYIMVKIVLFANRGAVLCLACCAIVLVINAYDDDKRKKLSAIKLSLIIVFSVIGILIIIFALPLLHSLADLCNSILNSVPSFISKMIKYLELGDVSDGRTAIDAFTLPAIANNPIFGYGIETFSKVSGELANRSWPYPHQYIYQYLFEGGIVFGLIPVYSSLSLTAKVVCTRIKDKSEFALCCTLVCVTLPKLLISTEPWATTSIWMLITYSLIYICKTNPIFISLNQSFCSRRK
;
A
#
# COMPACT_ATOMS: atom_id res chain seq x y z
N ILE A 1 10.22 9.23 -24.92
CA ILE A 1 10.12 9.30 -23.42
C ILE A 1 10.59 7.99 -22.78
N LEU A 2 10.37 6.82 -23.40
CA LEU A 2 10.73 5.49 -22.84
C LEU A 2 12.26 5.20 -22.81
N GLY A 3 13.10 6.06 -23.37
CA GLY A 3 14.56 5.88 -23.38
C GLY A 3 15.32 6.52 -22.22
N LYS A 4 14.75 7.47 -21.51
CA LYS A 4 15.41 8.11 -20.36
C LYS A 4 15.05 7.35 -19.08
N LYS A 5 16.07 7.00 -18.30
CA LYS A 5 15.90 6.40 -16.98
C LYS A 5 15.18 7.39 -16.07
N LEU A 6 14.05 6.98 -15.52
CA LEU A 6 13.31 7.80 -14.57
C LEU A 6 14.13 7.93 -13.28
N ASP A 7 14.43 9.15 -12.87
CA ASP A 7 15.13 9.39 -11.61
C ASP A 7 14.15 9.35 -10.43
N GLY A 8 14.22 8.26 -9.66
CA GLY A 8 13.34 8.03 -8.52
C GLY A 8 13.54 9.04 -7.41
N GLU A 9 14.74 9.58 -7.20
CA GLU A 9 14.98 10.66 -6.24
C GLU A 9 14.25 11.94 -6.65
N LEU A 10 14.37 12.31 -7.91
CA LEU A 10 13.72 13.51 -8.45
C LEU A 10 12.19 13.40 -8.33
N VAL A 11 11.63 12.24 -8.69
CA VAL A 11 10.18 11.98 -8.54
C VAL A 11 9.74 12.15 -7.10
N MET A 12 10.45 11.55 -6.15
CA MET A 12 10.11 11.67 -4.73
C MET A 12 10.22 13.13 -4.24
N ARG A 13 11.25 13.87 -4.65
CA ARG A 13 11.39 15.31 -4.30
C ARG A 13 10.19 16.13 -4.78
N TYR A 14 9.73 15.90 -6.01
CA TYR A 14 8.54 16.58 -6.53
C TYR A 14 7.28 16.22 -5.73
N ILE A 15 7.07 14.95 -5.39
CA ILE A 15 5.95 14.53 -4.55
C ILE A 15 6.01 15.22 -3.18
N LEU A 16 7.20 15.34 -2.58
CA LEU A 16 7.39 16.01 -1.30
C LEU A 16 7.11 17.51 -1.39
N TYR A 17 7.55 18.21 -2.45
CA TYR A 17 7.23 19.61 -2.66
C TYR A 17 5.73 19.83 -2.88
N LEU A 18 5.09 19.00 -3.70
CA LEU A 18 3.64 19.05 -3.89
C LEU A 18 2.90 18.79 -2.58
N SER A 19 3.43 17.95 -1.70
CA SER A 19 2.81 17.68 -0.41
C SER A 19 2.73 18.93 0.48
N LEU A 20 3.72 19.82 0.44
CA LEU A 20 3.65 21.08 1.17
C LEU A 20 2.51 21.99 0.69
N MET A 21 2.18 21.91 -0.61
CA MET A 21 1.14 22.75 -1.20
C MET A 21 -0.26 22.15 -1.01
N THR A 22 -0.39 20.83 -1.13
CA THR A 22 -1.70 20.15 -1.16
C THR A 22 -2.15 19.61 0.18
N LEU A 23 -1.23 19.13 1.02
CA LEU A 23 -1.58 18.51 2.31
C LEU A 23 -2.30 19.47 3.28
N PRO A 24 -2.01 20.76 3.37
CA PRO A 24 -2.79 21.67 4.23
C PRO A 24 -4.26 21.68 3.86
N VAL A 25 -4.57 21.72 2.56
CA VAL A 25 -5.95 21.73 2.06
C VAL A 25 -6.63 20.38 2.33
N ILE A 26 -5.97 19.27 2.00
CA ILE A 26 -6.48 17.93 2.26
C ILE A 26 -6.67 17.71 3.76
N ASN A 27 -5.73 18.18 4.60
CA ASN A 27 -5.84 18.06 6.04
C ASN A 27 -6.99 18.89 6.61
N LEU A 28 -7.27 20.07 6.07
CA LEU A 28 -8.44 20.85 6.44
C LEU A 28 -9.74 20.10 6.12
N PHE A 29 -9.86 19.53 4.92
CA PHE A 29 -11.00 18.69 4.56
C PHE A 29 -11.14 17.47 5.48
N PHE A 30 -10.03 16.82 5.83
CA PHE A 30 -10.02 15.72 6.77
C PHE A 30 -10.58 16.11 8.13
N VAL A 31 -10.13 17.25 8.69
CA VAL A 31 -10.61 17.76 9.97
C VAL A 31 -12.09 18.10 9.90
N LEU A 32 -12.52 18.80 8.84
CA LEU A 32 -13.94 19.18 8.68
C LEU A 32 -14.86 17.95 8.56
N GLN A 33 -14.43 16.92 7.82
CA GLN A 33 -15.20 15.70 7.71
C GLN A 33 -15.24 14.92 9.03
N TYR A 34 -14.11 14.87 9.76
CA TYR A 34 -14.07 14.22 11.06
C TYR A 34 -14.98 14.89 12.07
N VAL A 35 -14.96 16.22 12.13
CA VAL A 35 -15.85 17.01 13.01
C VAL A 35 -17.31 16.80 12.66
N LYS A 36 -17.64 16.73 11.36
CA LYS A 36 -19.03 16.61 10.91
C LYS A 36 -19.60 15.20 11.03
N TYR A 37 -18.79 14.17 10.74
CA TYR A 37 -19.25 12.78 10.59
C TYR A 37 -18.63 11.81 11.60
N ASN A 38 -17.75 12.28 12.48
CA ASN A 38 -16.96 11.47 13.42
C ASN A 38 -16.19 10.32 12.75
N GLN A 39 -15.92 10.44 11.46
CA GLN A 39 -15.10 9.50 10.71
C GLN A 39 -14.46 10.20 9.51
N ALA A 40 -13.22 9.80 9.20
CA ALA A 40 -12.52 10.32 8.05
C ALA A 40 -12.89 9.52 6.78
N TYR A 41 -13.11 10.24 5.69
CA TYR A 41 -13.35 9.61 4.40
C TYR A 41 -12.10 8.88 3.89
N MET A 42 -12.23 7.60 3.54
CA MET A 42 -11.13 6.72 3.16
C MET A 42 -10.26 7.28 2.01
N GLY A 43 -10.89 7.88 1.01
CA GLY A 43 -10.18 8.49 -0.11
C GLY A 43 -9.20 9.59 0.32
N ASN A 44 -9.60 10.43 1.26
CA ASN A 44 -8.74 11.50 1.77
C ASN A 44 -7.58 10.94 2.59
N ILE A 45 -7.81 9.89 3.38
CA ILE A 45 -6.75 9.22 4.14
C ILE A 45 -5.71 8.64 3.20
N TYR A 46 -6.11 7.94 2.14
CA TYR A 46 -5.17 7.36 1.19
C TYR A 46 -4.46 8.42 0.33
N ALA A 47 -5.08 9.57 0.09
CA ALA A 47 -4.42 10.70 -0.58
C ALA A 47 -3.27 11.26 0.26
N ILE A 48 -3.49 11.48 1.56
CA ILE A 48 -2.46 11.98 2.47
C ILE A 48 -1.41 10.92 2.87
N LEU A 49 -1.77 9.64 2.80
CA LEU A 49 -0.86 8.54 3.10
C LEU A 49 0.30 8.43 2.10
N SER A 50 0.02 8.68 0.82
CA SER A 50 1.03 8.54 -0.24
C SER A 50 2.27 9.42 -0.04
N PRO A 51 2.16 10.74 0.21
CA PRO A 51 3.34 11.58 0.49
C PRO A 51 4.02 11.22 1.82
N VAL A 52 3.30 10.70 2.83
CA VAL A 52 3.92 10.22 4.08
C VAL A 52 4.83 9.03 3.79
N ILE A 53 4.37 8.04 3.02
CA ILE A 53 5.17 6.89 2.60
C ILE A 53 6.40 7.36 1.81
N VAL A 54 6.22 8.28 0.87
CA VAL A 54 7.34 8.86 0.10
C VAL A 54 8.34 9.57 1.02
N ALA A 55 7.87 10.31 2.02
CA ALA A 55 8.73 10.96 3.02
C ALA A 55 9.55 9.94 3.82
N MET A 56 8.96 8.83 4.25
CA MET A 56 9.66 7.74 4.95
C MET A 56 10.77 7.13 4.08
N ILE A 57 10.47 6.83 2.81
CA ILE A 57 11.44 6.23 1.87
C ILE A 57 12.55 7.23 1.57
N HIS A 58 12.21 8.48 1.24
CA HIS A 58 13.18 9.52 0.93
C HIS A 58 14.06 9.85 2.13
N PHE A 59 13.50 9.94 3.33
CA PHE A 59 14.27 10.14 4.55
C PHE A 59 15.28 9.02 4.77
N LYS A 60 14.88 7.76 4.61
CA LYS A 60 15.77 6.60 4.74
C LYS A 60 16.92 6.65 3.75
N LEU A 61 16.65 7.00 2.49
CA LEU A 61 17.62 6.91 1.41
C LEU A 61 18.45 8.18 1.21
N TYR A 62 17.86 9.38 1.39
CA TYR A 62 18.43 10.64 0.91
C TYR A 62 18.55 11.73 1.98
N ARG A 63 18.28 11.47 3.27
CA ARG A 63 18.29 12.49 4.35
C ARG A 63 19.56 13.34 4.39
N LYS A 64 20.73 12.74 4.09
CA LYS A 64 22.03 13.43 4.11
C LYS A 64 22.17 14.48 2.99
N GLN A 65 21.45 14.31 1.90
CA GLN A 65 21.49 15.17 0.70
C GLN A 65 20.28 16.13 0.65
N SER A 66 19.45 16.15 1.69
CA SER A 66 18.22 16.92 1.73
C SER A 66 18.48 18.37 2.12
N ASN A 67 17.93 19.31 1.34
CA ASN A 67 17.92 20.73 1.66
C ASN A 67 16.92 21.04 2.79
N LEU A 68 16.94 22.30 3.29
CA LEU A 68 16.08 22.74 4.39
C LEU A 68 14.60 22.52 4.08
N LEU A 69 14.15 22.82 2.85
CA LEU A 69 12.75 22.70 2.45
C LEU A 69 12.29 21.23 2.52
N ILE A 70 13.09 20.28 2.06
CA ILE A 70 12.78 18.84 2.19
C ILE A 70 12.78 18.41 3.67
N LYS A 71 13.67 18.94 4.50
CA LYS A 71 13.64 18.64 5.95
C LYS A 71 12.34 19.13 6.61
N LEU A 72 11.84 20.28 6.20
CA LEU A 72 10.52 20.76 6.64
C LEU A 72 9.39 19.83 6.18
N THR A 73 9.47 19.26 4.95
CA THR A 73 8.48 18.25 4.53
C THR A 73 8.49 17.00 5.39
N TYR A 74 9.64 16.57 5.91
CA TYR A 74 9.70 15.42 6.81
C TYR A 74 8.98 15.69 8.13
N ILE A 75 9.20 16.86 8.73
CA ILE A 75 8.54 17.26 9.98
C ILE A 75 7.02 17.31 9.76
N TYR A 76 6.59 17.93 8.67
CA TYR A 76 5.19 18.01 8.32
C TYR A 76 4.55 16.64 8.07
N ASN A 77 5.21 15.76 7.29
CA ASN A 77 4.71 14.42 7.03
C ASN A 77 4.76 13.53 8.29
N LEU A 78 5.68 13.75 9.22
CA LEU A 78 5.69 13.10 10.53
C LEU A 78 4.43 13.49 11.34
N TYR A 79 4.07 14.77 11.36
CA TYR A 79 2.83 15.24 11.98
C TYR A 79 1.60 14.58 11.35
N ILE A 80 1.53 14.50 10.02
CA ILE A 80 0.44 13.83 9.31
C ILE A 80 0.43 12.32 9.63
N MET A 81 1.59 11.67 9.72
CA MET A 81 1.71 10.26 10.09
C MET A 81 1.11 10.01 11.48
N VAL A 82 1.40 10.85 12.46
CA VAL A 82 0.79 10.76 13.81
C VAL A 82 -0.73 10.88 13.72
N LYS A 83 -1.24 11.83 12.93
CA LYS A 83 -2.70 11.96 12.71
C LYS A 83 -3.29 10.71 12.05
N ILE A 84 -2.63 10.12 11.06
CA ILE A 84 -3.09 8.88 10.42
C ILE A 84 -3.18 7.75 11.46
N VAL A 85 -2.18 7.62 12.32
CA VAL A 85 -2.19 6.59 13.38
C VAL A 85 -3.31 6.81 14.37
N LEU A 86 -3.56 8.06 14.80
CA LEU A 86 -4.57 8.38 15.80
C LEU A 86 -6.02 8.33 15.26
N PHE A 87 -6.22 8.77 14.04
CA PHE A 87 -7.57 9.03 13.50
C PHE A 87 -7.94 8.24 12.26
N ALA A 88 -7.00 7.48 11.68
CA ALA A 88 -7.24 6.77 10.44
C ALA A 88 -7.78 5.35 10.65
N ASN A 89 -8.28 4.81 9.56
CA ASN A 89 -8.70 3.41 9.51
C ASN A 89 -7.48 2.47 9.59
N ARG A 90 -7.70 1.27 10.12
CA ARG A 90 -6.72 0.17 10.22
C ARG A 90 -5.91 -0.06 8.93
N GLY A 91 -6.54 0.15 7.75
CA GLY A 91 -5.86 -0.02 6.46
C GLY A 91 -4.70 0.94 6.24
N ALA A 92 -4.84 2.21 6.62
CA ALA A 92 -3.76 3.19 6.48
C ALA A 92 -2.59 2.90 7.44
N VAL A 93 -2.90 2.49 8.66
CA VAL A 93 -1.88 2.07 9.64
C VAL A 93 -1.11 0.85 9.15
N LEU A 94 -1.81 -0.13 8.57
CA LEU A 94 -1.17 -1.32 7.99
C LEU A 94 -0.28 -0.95 6.79
N CYS A 95 -0.68 0.01 5.94
CA CYS A 95 0.17 0.52 4.87
C CYS A 95 1.47 1.14 5.39
N LEU A 96 1.41 1.92 6.47
CA LEU A 96 2.60 2.49 7.11
C LEU A 96 3.49 1.39 7.71
N ALA A 97 2.90 0.41 8.36
CA ALA A 97 3.62 -0.75 8.91
C ALA A 97 4.32 -1.56 7.81
N CYS A 98 3.62 -1.86 6.71
CA CYS A 98 4.22 -2.54 5.55
C CYS A 98 5.41 -1.75 4.98
N CYS A 99 5.27 -0.42 4.84
CA CYS A 99 6.36 0.43 4.39
C CYS A 99 7.55 0.38 5.36
N ALA A 100 7.32 0.49 6.65
CA ALA A 100 8.37 0.40 7.67
C ALA A 100 9.09 -0.96 7.61
N ILE A 101 8.36 -2.05 7.50
CA ILE A 101 8.91 -3.41 7.36
C ILE A 101 9.79 -3.51 6.12
N VAL A 102 9.32 -3.05 4.96
CA VAL A 102 10.10 -3.04 3.71
C VAL A 102 11.38 -2.24 3.87
N LEU A 103 11.34 -1.08 4.53
CA LEU A 103 12.51 -0.24 4.76
C LEU A 103 13.51 -0.84 5.77
N VAL A 104 13.03 -1.62 6.74
CA VAL A 104 13.88 -2.35 7.70
C VAL A 104 14.55 -3.56 7.01
N ILE A 105 13.77 -4.36 6.29
CA ILE A 105 14.28 -5.54 5.57
C ILE A 105 15.33 -5.13 4.53
N ASN A 106 15.08 -4.04 3.81
CA ASN A 106 15.97 -3.49 2.80
C ASN A 106 16.90 -2.41 3.37
N ALA A 107 17.51 -2.65 4.53
CA ALA A 107 18.58 -1.78 4.99
C ALA A 107 19.68 -1.74 3.90
N TYR A 108 19.68 -0.64 3.13
CA TYR A 108 20.63 -0.38 2.07
C TYR A 108 21.97 -0.02 2.73
N ASP A 109 22.83 -1.02 2.97
CA ASP A 109 24.18 -0.80 3.46
C ASP A 109 25.16 -1.74 2.74
N ASP A 110 26.17 -1.16 2.10
CA ASP A 110 27.01 -1.85 1.15
C ASP A 110 28.00 -2.87 1.76
N ASP A 111 28.44 -2.67 3.01
CA ASP A 111 29.61 -3.39 3.54
C ASP A 111 29.34 -4.45 4.64
N LYS A 112 28.12 -4.59 5.17
CA LYS A 112 27.87 -5.41 6.39
C LYS A 112 26.91 -6.59 6.18
N ARG A 113 26.90 -7.20 5.00
CA ARG A 113 25.88 -8.19 4.58
C ARG A 113 25.74 -9.44 5.44
N LYS A 114 26.83 -10.00 6.00
CA LYS A 114 26.75 -11.25 6.77
C LYS A 114 26.21 -11.04 8.20
N LYS A 115 26.55 -9.91 8.84
CA LYS A 115 26.00 -9.55 10.16
C LYS A 115 24.55 -9.09 10.10
N LEU A 116 24.14 -8.47 8.98
CA LEU A 116 22.78 -7.95 8.83
C LEU A 116 21.72 -9.04 8.72
N SER A 117 22.07 -10.24 8.24
CA SER A 117 21.11 -11.36 8.12
C SER A 117 20.66 -11.86 9.50
N ALA A 118 21.54 -11.97 10.48
CA ALA A 118 21.20 -12.36 11.86
C ALA A 118 20.41 -11.25 12.58
N ILE A 119 20.80 -9.98 12.38
CA ILE A 119 20.09 -8.82 12.92
C ILE A 119 18.69 -8.70 12.30
N LYS A 120 18.55 -8.93 10.98
CA LYS A 120 17.23 -8.92 10.32
C LYS A 120 16.32 -10.00 10.86
N LEU A 121 16.85 -11.22 11.03
CA LEU A 121 16.09 -12.33 11.61
C LEU A 121 15.67 -12.02 13.05
N SER A 122 16.58 -11.50 13.88
CA SER A 122 16.27 -11.11 15.26
C SER A 122 15.23 -9.98 15.32
N LEU A 123 15.31 -8.97 14.43
CA LEU A 123 14.30 -7.92 14.34
C LEU A 123 12.94 -8.47 13.90
N ILE A 124 12.88 -9.38 12.94
CA ILE A 124 11.62 -10.03 12.55
C ILE A 124 11.04 -10.80 13.73
N ILE A 125 11.86 -11.57 14.46
CA ILE A 125 11.42 -12.30 15.64
C ILE A 125 10.93 -11.33 16.72
N VAL A 126 11.69 -10.29 17.03
CA VAL A 126 11.30 -9.27 18.03
C VAL A 126 10.00 -8.58 17.64
N PHE A 127 9.85 -8.14 16.38
CA PHE A 127 8.60 -7.54 15.91
C PHE A 127 7.43 -8.52 15.89
N SER A 128 7.68 -9.81 15.60
CA SER A 128 6.65 -10.85 15.69
C SER A 128 6.21 -11.09 17.13
N VAL A 129 7.16 -11.16 18.07
CA VAL A 129 6.86 -11.30 19.50
C VAL A 129 6.13 -10.07 20.03
N ILE A 130 6.58 -8.85 19.69
CA ILE A 130 5.87 -7.61 20.02
C ILE A 130 4.45 -7.61 19.42
N GLY A 131 4.31 -8.03 18.18
CA GLY A 131 2.99 -8.15 17.53
C GLY A 131 2.05 -9.11 18.26
N ILE A 132 2.56 -10.27 18.70
CA ILE A 132 1.81 -11.24 19.50
C ILE A 132 1.45 -10.65 20.87
N LEU A 133 2.38 -10.00 21.54
CA LEU A 133 2.11 -9.33 22.82
C LEU A 133 1.09 -8.21 22.67
N ILE A 134 1.17 -7.41 21.60
CA ILE A 134 0.17 -6.39 21.30
C ILE A 134 -1.20 -7.03 21.10
N ILE A 135 -1.30 -8.18 20.43
CA ILE A 135 -2.58 -8.88 20.24
C ILE A 135 -3.13 -9.37 21.60
N ILE A 136 -2.30 -9.96 22.45
CA ILE A 136 -2.71 -10.46 23.77
C ILE A 136 -3.16 -9.32 24.70
N PHE A 137 -2.43 -8.21 24.68
CA PHE A 137 -2.70 -7.05 25.53
C PHE A 137 -3.49 -5.94 24.82
N ALA A 138 -3.93 -6.19 23.57
CA ALA A 138 -4.56 -5.16 22.76
C ALA A 138 -5.81 -4.57 23.40
N LEU A 139 -6.67 -5.42 23.94
CA LEU A 139 -7.95 -4.96 24.48
C LEU A 139 -7.78 -4.09 25.73
N PRO A 140 -7.07 -4.50 26.79
CA PRO A 140 -6.79 -3.64 27.95
C PRO A 140 -6.04 -2.33 27.58
N LEU A 141 -5.07 -2.43 26.66
CA LEU A 141 -4.33 -1.26 26.22
C LEU A 141 -5.22 -0.27 25.44
N LEU A 142 -6.09 -0.78 24.57
CA LEU A 142 -7.03 0.05 23.82
C LEU A 142 -8.07 0.73 24.71
N HIS A 143 -8.57 0.05 25.75
CA HIS A 143 -9.43 0.69 26.75
C HIS A 143 -8.70 1.78 27.50
N SER A 144 -7.48 1.53 27.99
CA SER A 144 -6.67 2.57 28.67
C SER A 144 -6.38 3.76 27.76
N LEU A 145 -6.10 3.53 26.48
CA LEU A 145 -5.93 4.59 25.47
C LEU A 145 -7.24 5.34 25.20
N ALA A 146 -8.36 4.63 25.15
CA ALA A 146 -9.67 5.25 24.99
C ALA A 146 -9.99 6.20 26.15
N ASP A 147 -9.76 5.75 27.38
CA ASP A 147 -9.96 6.55 28.60
C ASP A 147 -9.05 7.78 28.62
N LEU A 148 -7.77 7.62 28.25
CA LEU A 148 -6.83 8.72 28.12
C LEU A 148 -7.25 9.71 27.04
N CYS A 149 -7.66 9.23 25.87
CA CYS A 149 -8.15 10.10 24.81
C CYS A 149 -9.43 10.84 25.23
N ASN A 150 -10.34 10.15 25.89
CA ASN A 150 -11.57 10.76 26.39
C ASN A 150 -11.28 11.84 27.43
N SER A 151 -10.33 11.64 28.33
CA SER A 151 -9.93 12.62 29.34
C SER A 151 -9.26 13.87 28.75
N ILE A 152 -8.52 13.73 27.65
CA ILE A 152 -7.78 14.86 27.02
C ILE A 152 -8.59 15.55 25.94
N LEU A 153 -9.28 14.77 25.11
CA LEU A 153 -9.94 15.25 23.89
C LEU A 153 -11.48 15.30 24.02
N ASN A 154 -12.04 14.88 25.15
CA ASN A 154 -13.50 14.67 25.35
C ASN A 154 -14.13 13.78 24.24
N SER A 155 -13.33 12.93 23.60
CA SER A 155 -13.80 12.03 22.56
C SER A 155 -12.81 10.87 22.38
N VAL A 156 -13.34 9.68 22.10
CA VAL A 156 -12.51 8.52 21.72
C VAL A 156 -12.34 8.50 20.21
N PRO A 157 -11.10 8.46 19.69
CA PRO A 157 -10.85 8.33 18.27
C PRO A 157 -11.56 7.11 17.67
N SER A 158 -12.20 7.30 16.51
CA SER A 158 -13.01 6.25 15.86
C SER A 158 -12.23 4.97 15.57
N PHE A 159 -10.92 5.08 15.35
CA PHE A 159 -10.01 3.91 15.19
C PHE A 159 -9.99 3.05 16.46
N ILE A 160 -9.80 3.68 17.63
CA ILE A 160 -9.73 2.97 18.92
C ILE A 160 -11.08 2.32 19.23
N SER A 161 -12.18 3.06 19.09
CA SER A 161 -13.54 2.52 19.31
C SER A 161 -13.86 1.34 18.40
N LYS A 162 -13.46 1.40 17.12
CA LYS A 162 -13.65 0.29 16.17
C LYS A 162 -12.78 -0.91 16.53
N MET A 163 -11.52 -0.71 16.92
CA MET A 163 -10.64 -1.80 17.31
C MET A 163 -11.15 -2.53 18.56
N ILE A 164 -11.61 -1.78 19.57
CA ILE A 164 -12.25 -2.36 20.76
C ILE A 164 -13.45 -3.21 20.34
N LYS A 165 -14.37 -2.62 19.56
CA LYS A 165 -15.55 -3.33 19.06
C LYS A 165 -15.21 -4.63 18.32
N TYR A 166 -14.20 -4.63 17.45
CA TYR A 166 -13.80 -5.82 16.70
C TYR A 166 -13.20 -6.91 17.60
N LEU A 167 -12.40 -6.53 18.59
CA LEU A 167 -11.82 -7.49 19.54
C LEU A 167 -12.86 -8.07 20.49
N GLU A 168 -13.84 -7.28 20.91
CA GLU A 168 -14.94 -7.73 21.77
C GLU A 168 -15.93 -8.64 21.05
N LEU A 169 -16.29 -8.30 19.81
CA LEU A 169 -17.27 -9.05 19.03
C LEU A 169 -16.66 -10.25 18.28
N GLY A 170 -15.32 -10.33 18.21
CA GLY A 170 -14.62 -11.38 17.44
C GLY A 170 -14.80 -11.29 15.91
N ASP A 171 -15.55 -10.31 15.41
CA ASP A 171 -15.75 -10.09 13.97
C ASP A 171 -14.82 -9.01 13.44
N VAL A 172 -13.67 -9.43 12.96
CA VAL A 172 -12.66 -8.57 12.34
C VAL A 172 -12.98 -8.28 10.86
N SER A 173 -13.93 -9.03 10.26
CA SER A 173 -14.14 -9.05 8.82
C SER A 173 -14.89 -7.83 8.28
N ASP A 174 -15.66 -7.13 9.12
CA ASP A 174 -16.46 -5.96 8.72
C ASP A 174 -17.41 -6.28 7.54
N GLY A 175 -17.99 -7.49 7.55
CA GLY A 175 -18.88 -7.98 6.49
C GLY A 175 -18.17 -8.52 5.23
N ARG A 176 -16.83 -8.53 5.21
CA ARG A 176 -16.06 -9.03 4.04
C ARG A 176 -16.16 -10.53 3.86
N THR A 177 -16.37 -11.28 4.93
CA THR A 177 -16.58 -12.74 4.87
C THR A 177 -17.71 -13.11 3.92
N ALA A 178 -18.80 -12.34 3.89
CA ALA A 178 -19.91 -12.57 2.97
C ALA A 178 -19.51 -12.25 1.50
N ILE A 179 -18.68 -11.24 1.28
CA ILE A 179 -18.15 -10.89 -0.05
C ILE A 179 -17.19 -11.98 -0.53
N ASP A 180 -16.30 -12.45 0.32
CA ASP A 180 -15.34 -13.52 -0.02
C ASP A 180 -16.06 -14.85 -0.28
N ALA A 181 -17.08 -15.19 0.54
CA ALA A 181 -17.91 -16.37 0.37
C ALA A 181 -18.68 -16.38 -0.96
N PHE A 182 -19.02 -15.22 -1.50
CA PHE A 182 -19.57 -15.06 -2.85
C PHE A 182 -18.49 -15.11 -3.91
N THR A 183 -17.40 -14.34 -3.73
CA THR A 183 -16.41 -14.08 -4.78
C THR A 183 -15.63 -15.33 -5.19
N LEU A 184 -15.20 -16.14 -4.21
CA LEU A 184 -14.39 -17.34 -4.49
C LEU A 184 -15.13 -18.40 -5.33
N PRO A 185 -16.39 -18.81 -5.01
CA PRO A 185 -17.16 -19.69 -5.86
C PRO A 185 -17.45 -19.08 -7.24
N ALA A 186 -17.71 -17.77 -7.30
CA ALA A 186 -17.96 -17.11 -8.59
C ALA A 186 -16.72 -17.17 -9.49
N ILE A 187 -15.50 -16.90 -8.97
CA ILE A 187 -14.25 -17.08 -9.72
C ILE A 187 -14.12 -18.53 -10.22
N ALA A 188 -14.44 -19.52 -9.37
CA ALA A 188 -14.37 -20.93 -9.76
C ALA A 188 -15.37 -21.32 -10.86
N ASN A 189 -16.51 -20.63 -10.96
CA ASN A 189 -17.51 -20.87 -12.00
C ASN A 189 -17.09 -20.29 -13.37
N ASN A 190 -16.30 -19.21 -13.40
CA ASN A 190 -15.80 -18.59 -14.64
C ASN A 190 -14.27 -18.36 -14.60
N PRO A 191 -13.45 -19.42 -14.48
CA PRO A 191 -12.04 -19.28 -14.15
C PRO A 191 -11.18 -18.76 -15.30
N ILE A 192 -11.57 -18.97 -16.57
CA ILE A 192 -10.72 -18.68 -17.74
C ILE A 192 -10.76 -17.20 -18.10
N PHE A 193 -11.93 -16.65 -18.37
CA PHE A 193 -12.10 -15.28 -18.85
C PHE A 193 -12.76 -14.35 -17.82
N GLY A 194 -13.27 -14.88 -16.72
CA GLY A 194 -14.00 -14.11 -15.72
C GLY A 194 -15.37 -13.61 -16.22
N TYR A 195 -15.91 -12.63 -15.51
CA TYR A 195 -17.24 -12.04 -15.82
C TYR A 195 -17.19 -10.75 -16.62
N GLY A 196 -16.00 -10.21 -16.87
CA GLY A 196 -15.81 -8.92 -17.53
C GLY A 196 -15.48 -7.76 -16.57
N ILE A 197 -14.86 -6.72 -17.11
CA ILE A 197 -14.40 -5.55 -16.33
C ILE A 197 -15.61 -4.79 -15.75
N GLU A 198 -15.50 -4.33 -14.50
CA GLU A 198 -16.52 -3.58 -13.76
C GLU A 198 -17.88 -4.30 -13.58
N THR A 199 -17.91 -5.62 -13.74
CA THR A 199 -19.18 -6.39 -13.64
C THR A 199 -19.48 -6.87 -12.22
N PHE A 200 -18.56 -6.73 -11.26
CA PHE A 200 -18.71 -7.30 -9.91
C PHE A 200 -20.01 -6.88 -9.22
N SER A 201 -20.34 -5.59 -9.24
CA SER A 201 -21.56 -5.07 -8.61
C SER A 201 -22.84 -5.64 -9.24
N LYS A 202 -22.88 -5.76 -10.58
CA LYS A 202 -24.02 -6.32 -11.30
C LYS A 202 -24.18 -7.81 -11.01
N VAL A 203 -23.13 -8.58 -11.17
CA VAL A 203 -23.14 -10.04 -10.98
C VAL A 203 -23.46 -10.42 -9.53
N SER A 204 -22.91 -9.69 -8.56
CA SER A 204 -23.26 -9.91 -7.14
C SER A 204 -24.72 -9.57 -6.86
N GLY A 205 -25.28 -8.55 -7.49
CA GLY A 205 -26.72 -8.24 -7.42
C GLY A 205 -27.61 -9.34 -7.99
N GLU A 206 -27.21 -9.91 -9.14
CA GLU A 206 -27.96 -10.96 -9.81
C GLU A 206 -27.87 -12.33 -9.12
N LEU A 207 -26.68 -12.72 -8.67
CA LEU A 207 -26.44 -14.07 -8.11
C LEU A 207 -26.62 -14.16 -6.61
N ALA A 208 -26.29 -13.10 -5.86
CA ALA A 208 -26.37 -13.09 -4.40
C ALA A 208 -27.53 -12.24 -3.85
N ASN A 209 -28.36 -11.64 -4.70
CA ASN A 209 -29.40 -10.68 -4.32
C ASN A 209 -28.86 -9.52 -3.48
N ARG A 210 -27.56 -9.21 -3.59
CA ARG A 210 -26.89 -8.17 -2.85
C ARG A 210 -25.77 -7.56 -3.69
N SER A 211 -25.95 -6.33 -4.11
CA SER A 211 -24.94 -5.61 -4.87
C SER A 211 -23.84 -5.07 -3.97
N TRP A 212 -22.63 -5.55 -4.16
CA TRP A 212 -21.41 -4.99 -3.56
C TRP A 212 -20.63 -4.23 -4.63
N PRO A 213 -20.02 -3.09 -4.30
CA PRO A 213 -19.31 -2.28 -5.30
C PRO A 213 -18.06 -3.00 -5.86
N TYR A 214 -17.32 -3.72 -5.02
CA TYR A 214 -16.11 -4.47 -5.38
C TYR A 214 -15.73 -5.45 -4.27
N PRO A 215 -14.86 -6.47 -4.53
CA PRO A 215 -14.53 -7.53 -3.56
C PRO A 215 -13.56 -7.11 -2.45
N HIS A 216 -13.17 -5.83 -2.34
CA HIS A 216 -12.21 -5.31 -1.36
C HIS A 216 -10.80 -5.93 -1.38
N GLN A 217 -10.50 -6.74 -2.36
CA GLN A 217 -9.20 -7.38 -2.59
C GLN A 217 -8.90 -7.42 -4.09
N TYR A 218 -7.81 -6.75 -4.51
CA TYR A 218 -7.51 -6.56 -5.93
C TYR A 218 -7.25 -7.86 -6.68
N ILE A 219 -6.68 -8.89 -6.02
CA ILE A 219 -6.45 -10.21 -6.63
C ILE A 219 -7.77 -10.85 -7.02
N TYR A 220 -8.74 -10.84 -6.11
CA TYR A 220 -10.07 -11.40 -6.36
C TYR A 220 -10.79 -10.63 -7.45
N GLN A 221 -10.66 -9.30 -7.47
CA GLN A 221 -11.29 -8.50 -8.50
C GLN A 221 -10.73 -8.80 -9.89
N TYR A 222 -9.40 -8.83 -10.03
CA TYR A 222 -8.82 -9.17 -11.32
C TYR A 222 -9.13 -10.59 -11.78
N LEU A 223 -9.14 -11.56 -10.87
CA LEU A 223 -9.51 -12.94 -11.21
C LEU A 223 -11.01 -13.07 -11.50
N PHE A 224 -11.87 -12.37 -10.75
CA PHE A 224 -13.30 -12.37 -11.01
C PHE A 224 -13.64 -11.76 -12.37
N GLU A 225 -13.05 -10.62 -12.69
CA GLU A 225 -13.37 -9.85 -13.90
C GLU A 225 -12.61 -10.35 -15.14
N GLY A 226 -11.33 -10.71 -15.00
CA GLY A 226 -10.46 -11.08 -16.12
C GLY A 226 -10.12 -12.57 -16.20
N GLY A 227 -10.51 -13.35 -15.20
CA GLY A 227 -10.15 -14.76 -15.10
C GLY A 227 -8.63 -14.96 -15.03
N ILE A 228 -8.20 -16.17 -15.36
CA ILE A 228 -6.78 -16.54 -15.42
C ILE A 228 -6.09 -15.82 -16.59
N VAL A 229 -6.74 -15.71 -17.73
CA VAL A 229 -6.13 -15.18 -18.97
C VAL A 229 -5.74 -13.71 -18.82
N PHE A 230 -6.64 -12.87 -18.33
CA PHE A 230 -6.40 -11.42 -18.23
C PHE A 230 -6.09 -10.97 -16.79
N GLY A 231 -6.67 -11.62 -15.80
CA GLY A 231 -6.51 -11.25 -14.40
C GLY A 231 -5.14 -11.59 -13.81
N LEU A 232 -4.48 -12.67 -14.30
CA LEU A 232 -3.13 -13.01 -13.80
C LEU A 232 -2.05 -12.00 -14.25
N ILE A 233 -2.22 -11.29 -15.34
CA ILE A 233 -1.21 -10.34 -15.84
C ILE A 233 -0.95 -9.22 -14.81
N PRO A 234 -1.96 -8.44 -14.37
CA PRO A 234 -1.75 -7.41 -13.37
C PRO A 234 -1.35 -7.98 -12.00
N VAL A 235 -1.86 -9.14 -11.60
CA VAL A 235 -1.49 -9.79 -10.35
C VAL A 235 -0.02 -10.20 -10.39
N TYR A 236 0.40 -10.95 -11.40
CA TYR A 236 1.79 -11.40 -11.54
C TYR A 236 2.76 -10.22 -11.64
N SER A 237 2.45 -9.20 -12.44
CA SER A 237 3.33 -8.04 -12.60
C SER A 237 3.50 -7.28 -11.27
N SER A 238 2.43 -7.08 -10.51
CA SER A 238 2.51 -6.39 -9.22
C SER A 238 3.28 -7.20 -8.17
N LEU A 239 3.05 -8.51 -8.10
CA LEU A 239 3.75 -9.40 -7.17
C LEU A 239 5.23 -9.57 -7.55
N SER A 240 5.57 -9.61 -8.84
CA SER A 240 6.97 -9.71 -9.29
C SER A 240 7.80 -8.50 -8.87
N LEU A 241 7.25 -7.28 -8.99
CA LEU A 241 7.94 -6.08 -8.52
C LEU A 241 8.07 -6.07 -6.99
N THR A 242 7.05 -6.53 -6.28
CA THR A 242 7.09 -6.66 -4.83
C THR A 242 8.17 -7.64 -4.38
N ALA A 243 8.21 -8.82 -4.99
CA ALA A 243 9.26 -9.81 -4.72
C ALA A 243 10.64 -9.23 -5.01
N LYS A 244 10.80 -8.46 -6.09
CA LYS A 244 12.05 -7.76 -6.39
C LYS A 244 12.44 -6.78 -5.28
N VAL A 245 11.51 -5.95 -4.81
CA VAL A 245 11.78 -4.97 -3.75
C VAL A 245 12.12 -5.66 -2.42
N VAL A 246 11.44 -6.75 -2.09
CA VAL A 246 11.60 -7.43 -0.80
C VAL A 246 12.74 -8.44 -0.80
N CYS A 247 12.85 -9.27 -1.84
CA CYS A 247 13.74 -10.43 -1.86
C CYS A 247 15.05 -10.19 -2.61
N THR A 248 15.08 -9.27 -3.60
CA THR A 248 16.26 -9.06 -4.42
C THR A 248 16.91 -7.71 -4.13
N ARG A 249 18.24 -7.66 -4.37
CA ARG A 249 18.95 -6.40 -4.23
C ARG A 249 18.87 -5.60 -5.52
N ILE A 250 18.16 -4.47 -5.48
CA ILE A 250 18.26 -3.46 -6.51
C ILE A 250 19.53 -2.65 -6.25
N LYS A 251 20.50 -2.70 -7.17
CA LYS A 251 21.81 -2.04 -7.00
C LYS A 251 21.70 -0.51 -7.12
N ASP A 252 20.85 -0.06 -8.03
CA ASP A 252 20.60 1.35 -8.26
C ASP A 252 19.66 1.90 -7.20
N LYS A 253 20.15 2.88 -6.46
CA LYS A 253 19.42 3.52 -5.38
C LYS A 253 18.17 4.26 -5.86
N SER A 254 18.24 4.93 -7.01
CA SER A 254 17.13 5.64 -7.62
C SER A 254 16.04 4.68 -8.09
N GLU A 255 16.43 3.56 -8.72
CA GLU A 255 15.51 2.51 -9.13
C GLU A 255 14.85 1.84 -7.92
N PHE A 256 15.61 1.54 -6.87
CA PHE A 256 15.07 1.01 -5.62
C PHE A 256 14.04 1.95 -4.99
N ALA A 257 14.36 3.24 -4.93
CA ALA A 257 13.47 4.26 -4.40
C ALA A 257 12.14 4.31 -5.16
N LEU A 258 12.19 4.27 -6.48
CA LEU A 258 10.98 4.27 -7.33
C LEU A 258 10.16 2.99 -7.13
N CYS A 259 10.80 1.82 -7.20
CA CYS A 259 10.12 0.53 -7.00
C CYS A 259 9.48 0.44 -5.61
N CYS A 260 10.23 0.81 -4.57
CA CYS A 260 9.75 0.82 -3.19
C CYS A 260 8.55 1.75 -3.02
N THR A 261 8.60 2.95 -3.62
CA THR A 261 7.48 3.91 -3.60
C THR A 261 6.24 3.32 -4.26
N LEU A 262 6.37 2.79 -5.47
CA LEU A 262 5.24 2.19 -6.20
C LEU A 262 4.61 1.03 -5.43
N VAL A 263 5.42 0.14 -4.87
CA VAL A 263 4.95 -1.00 -4.08
C VAL A 263 4.27 -0.54 -2.79
N CYS A 264 4.94 0.28 -1.98
CA CYS A 264 4.43 0.66 -0.65
C CYS A 264 3.21 1.60 -0.71
N VAL A 265 3.12 2.47 -1.73
CA VAL A 265 1.96 3.35 -1.92
C VAL A 265 0.75 2.60 -2.47
N THR A 266 0.96 1.53 -3.23
CA THR A 266 -0.11 0.89 -4.01
C THR A 266 -0.64 -0.38 -3.37
N LEU A 267 0.23 -1.38 -3.15
CA LEU A 267 -0.24 -2.74 -2.83
C LEU A 267 -0.95 -2.86 -1.48
N PRO A 268 -0.44 -2.29 -0.37
CA PRO A 268 -1.09 -2.51 0.91
C PRO A 268 -2.53 -2.00 0.93
N LYS A 269 -2.82 -0.84 0.32
CA LYS A 269 -4.19 -0.31 0.25
C LYS A 269 -5.11 -1.18 -0.61
N LEU A 270 -4.60 -1.74 -1.71
CA LEU A 270 -5.36 -2.59 -2.61
C LEU A 270 -5.68 -3.97 -2.03
N LEU A 271 -4.80 -4.49 -1.19
CA LEU A 271 -5.05 -5.74 -0.46
C LEU A 271 -6.13 -5.57 0.63
N ILE A 272 -6.41 -4.32 1.03
CA ILE A 272 -7.27 -4.08 2.19
C ILE A 272 -8.64 -3.55 1.80
N SER A 273 -8.73 -2.58 0.88
CA SER A 273 -9.98 -1.81 0.78
C SER A 273 -10.16 -0.91 -0.43
N THR A 274 -9.36 -1.00 -1.47
CA THR A 274 -9.46 -0.03 -2.58
C THR A 274 -9.74 -0.74 -3.89
N GLU A 275 -10.59 -0.13 -4.71
CA GLU A 275 -10.87 -0.61 -6.05
C GLU A 275 -9.65 -0.38 -6.97
N PRO A 276 -9.13 -1.42 -7.65
CA PRO A 276 -7.93 -1.29 -8.48
C PRO A 276 -8.17 -0.41 -9.72
N TRP A 277 -9.36 -0.47 -10.34
CA TRP A 277 -9.66 0.30 -11.55
C TRP A 277 -9.62 1.82 -11.29
N ALA A 278 -10.11 2.26 -10.14
CA ALA A 278 -10.12 3.65 -9.72
C ALA A 278 -8.76 4.13 -9.16
N THR A 279 -7.78 3.23 -9.01
CA THR A 279 -6.51 3.54 -8.36
C THR A 279 -5.40 3.78 -9.39
N THR A 280 -5.09 5.03 -9.71
CA THR A 280 -4.06 5.38 -10.69
C THR A 280 -2.68 4.75 -10.40
N SER A 281 -2.30 4.60 -9.14
CA SER A 281 -0.99 4.06 -8.76
C SER A 281 -0.81 2.58 -9.14
N ILE A 282 -1.89 1.78 -9.28
CA ILE A 282 -1.76 0.38 -9.72
C ILE A 282 -1.37 0.30 -11.20
N TRP A 283 -1.89 1.18 -12.01
CA TRP A 283 -1.54 1.24 -13.44
C TRP A 283 -0.08 1.62 -13.63
N MET A 284 0.43 2.56 -12.82
CA MET A 284 1.86 2.88 -12.80
C MET A 284 2.70 1.69 -12.35
N LEU A 285 2.26 0.98 -11.31
CA LEU A 285 2.95 -0.21 -10.80
C LEU A 285 2.99 -1.32 -11.87
N ILE A 286 1.86 -1.65 -12.48
CA ILE A 286 1.75 -2.70 -13.52
C ILE A 286 2.62 -2.32 -14.72
N THR A 287 2.48 -1.10 -15.24
CA THR A 287 3.24 -0.63 -16.40
C THR A 287 4.75 -0.67 -16.14
N TYR A 288 5.18 -0.19 -14.97
CA TYR A 288 6.59 -0.22 -14.61
C TYR A 288 7.10 -1.67 -14.46
N SER A 289 6.30 -2.55 -13.85
CA SER A 289 6.64 -3.96 -13.68
C SER A 289 6.78 -4.68 -15.02
N LEU A 290 5.86 -4.45 -15.95
CA LEU A 290 5.92 -5.02 -17.30
C LEU A 290 7.15 -4.54 -18.07
N ILE A 291 7.43 -3.23 -18.06
CA ILE A 291 8.65 -2.67 -18.67
C ILE A 291 9.89 -3.31 -18.06
N TYR A 292 9.90 -3.49 -16.74
CA TYR A 292 11.02 -4.11 -16.05
C TYR A 292 11.20 -5.58 -16.45
N ILE A 293 10.12 -6.36 -16.49
CA ILE A 293 10.14 -7.77 -16.91
C ILE A 293 10.66 -7.86 -18.36
N CYS A 294 10.15 -7.02 -19.26
CA CYS A 294 10.62 -6.99 -20.65
C CYS A 294 12.11 -6.66 -20.80
N LYS A 295 12.65 -5.79 -19.92
CA LYS A 295 14.08 -5.43 -19.94
C LYS A 295 15.01 -6.48 -19.34
N THR A 296 14.51 -7.30 -18.43
CA THR A 296 15.35 -8.26 -17.67
C THR A 296 15.20 -9.70 -18.14
N ASN A 297 14.12 -10.03 -18.83
CA ASN A 297 13.89 -11.38 -19.33
C ASN A 297 14.67 -11.62 -20.64
N PRO A 298 15.54 -12.64 -20.71
CA PRO A 298 16.39 -12.93 -21.87
C PRO A 298 15.58 -13.20 -23.14
N ILE A 299 14.38 -13.77 -23.02
CA ILE A 299 13.47 -14.02 -24.17
C ILE A 299 13.07 -12.69 -24.83
N PHE A 300 12.67 -11.68 -24.03
CA PHE A 300 12.29 -10.38 -24.57
C PHE A 300 13.49 -9.59 -25.11
N ILE A 301 14.67 -9.76 -24.52
CA ILE A 301 15.90 -9.14 -25.03
C ILE A 301 16.26 -9.71 -26.42
N SER A 302 16.21 -11.03 -26.58
CA SER A 302 16.48 -11.67 -27.88
C SER A 302 15.48 -11.30 -28.96
N LEU A 303 14.18 -11.24 -28.62
CA LEU A 303 13.14 -10.77 -29.54
C LEU A 303 13.40 -9.33 -29.98
N ASN A 304 13.73 -8.44 -29.05
CA ASN A 304 13.97 -7.03 -29.37
C ASN A 304 15.21 -6.85 -30.27
N GLN A 305 16.27 -7.64 -30.05
CA GLN A 305 17.46 -7.67 -30.91
C GLN A 305 17.13 -8.17 -32.32
N SER A 306 16.29 -9.20 -32.45
CA SER A 306 15.86 -9.73 -33.75
C SER A 306 14.98 -8.75 -34.53
N PHE A 307 14.14 -7.98 -33.85
CA PHE A 307 13.33 -6.91 -34.50
C PHE A 307 14.20 -5.72 -34.95
N CYS A 308 15.19 -5.31 -34.15
CA CYS A 308 16.11 -4.23 -34.52
C CYS A 308 17.04 -4.61 -35.66
N SER A 309 17.46 -5.88 -35.77
CA SER A 309 18.30 -6.36 -36.88
C SER A 309 17.57 -6.46 -38.24
N ARG A 310 16.25 -6.62 -38.21
CA ARG A 310 15.41 -6.66 -39.45
C ARG A 310 15.06 -5.27 -39.99
N ARG A 311 15.36 -4.19 -39.25
CA ARG A 311 15.11 -2.80 -39.68
C ARG A 311 16.36 -2.09 -40.22
N LYS A 312 17.51 -2.75 -40.22
CA LYS A 312 18.73 -2.33 -40.91
C LYS A 312 18.87 -3.12 -42.22
#